data_8b55f32c18be1a06278ecc7c1302f6de
#
_entry.id   8b55f32c18be1a06278ecc7c1302f6de
#
_cell.length_a   1.000
_cell.length_b   1.000
_cell.length_c   1.000
_cell.angle_alpha   90.00
_cell.angle_beta   90.00
_cell.angle_gamma   90.00
#
_symmetry.space_group_name_H-M   'P 1'
#
loop_
_entity.id
_entity.type
_entity.pdbx_description
1 polymer ?
#
loop_
_entity_poly.entity_id
_entity_poly.type
_entity_poly.pdbx_seq_one_letter_code
_entity_poly.pdbx_strand_id
1 'polypeptide(L)'
;VILSRNWLWGTLGSLALITIFIPELLTKGYERWTNPKTLAQNSQEKIADQNQTTPKPNTVSYSIDSLDLSFHFPSYTRKKPELIKSSNGTIHVLPGTEVDISAKTNAVINGANLIFKGVDSFAMKKETSTSLKTSLLVKEKGFYQFKVKDQEGSEHLLAKKYPVALAKDQSPNIILFLA
;
A
#
# COMPACT_ATOMS: atom_id res chain seq x y z
N VAL A 1 44.57 50.00 17.83
CA VAL A 1 43.80 48.83 17.34
C VAL A 1 43.82 48.91 15.81
N ILE A 2 44.69 48.13 15.17
CA ILE A 2 44.85 48.09 13.71
C ILE A 2 43.88 47.05 13.20
N LEU A 3 42.71 47.49 12.65
CA LEU A 3 41.83 46.60 11.90
C LEU A 3 42.57 46.14 10.64
N SER A 4 42.78 44.88 10.46
CA SER A 4 43.49 44.32 9.32
C SER A 4 42.68 44.63 8.02
N ARG A 5 43.38 45.26 7.08
CA ARG A 5 42.90 45.68 5.75
C ARG A 5 42.32 44.53 4.94
N ASN A 6 42.58 43.31 5.32
CA ASN A 6 42.10 42.10 4.63
C ASN A 6 40.62 41.75 4.95
N TRP A 7 40.06 42.26 6.05
CA TRP A 7 38.66 42.01 6.43
C TRP A 7 37.66 42.80 5.55
N LEU A 8 38.08 44.02 5.13
CA LEU A 8 37.29 44.86 4.21
C LEU A 8 37.12 44.27 2.83
N TRP A 9 38.13 43.56 2.30
CA TRP A 9 38.04 42.91 0.99
C TRP A 9 37.17 41.70 0.99
N GLY A 10 37.09 40.93 2.08
CA GLY A 10 36.21 39.75 2.24
C GLY A 10 34.73 40.15 2.26
N THR A 11 34.38 41.26 2.92
CA THR A 11 32.99 41.73 3.00
C THR A 11 32.49 42.36 1.70
N LEU A 12 33.38 43.08 0.97
CA LEU A 12 33.07 43.64 -0.36
C LEU A 12 32.90 42.55 -1.42
N GLY A 13 33.71 41.49 -1.40
CA GLY A 13 33.56 40.33 -2.29
C GLY A 13 32.27 39.55 -2.09
N SER A 14 31.85 39.37 -0.85
CA SER A 14 30.60 38.69 -0.51
C SER A 14 29.37 39.48 -0.95
N LEU A 15 29.40 40.81 -0.82
CA LEU A 15 28.31 41.71 -1.27
C LEU A 15 28.17 41.72 -2.80
N ALA A 16 29.31 41.69 -3.53
CA ALA A 16 29.31 41.63 -5.01
C ALA A 16 28.74 40.31 -5.58
N LEU A 17 28.97 39.19 -4.91
CA LEU A 17 28.41 37.88 -5.33
C LEU A 17 26.89 37.82 -5.12
N ILE A 18 26.37 38.45 -4.07
CA ILE A 18 24.94 38.50 -3.79
C ILE A 18 24.19 39.33 -4.87
N THR A 19 24.78 40.41 -5.37
CA THR A 19 24.15 41.26 -6.38
C THR A 19 24.11 40.62 -7.78
N ILE A 20 24.96 39.64 -8.08
CA ILE A 20 24.99 38.97 -9.38
C ILE A 20 23.95 37.83 -9.44
N PHE A 21 23.61 37.17 -8.32
CA PHE A 21 22.69 36.02 -8.30
C PHE A 21 21.22 36.38 -8.04
N ILE A 22 20.90 37.56 -7.52
CA ILE A 22 19.54 37.95 -7.12
C ILE A 22 18.63 38.46 -8.26
N PRO A 23 19.13 39.09 -9.39
CA PRO A 23 18.25 39.68 -10.40
C PRO A 23 17.29 38.67 -11.06
N GLU A 24 17.69 37.43 -11.28
CA GLU A 24 16.80 36.44 -11.94
C GLU A 24 15.69 35.92 -11.04
N LEU A 25 15.92 35.84 -9.74
CA LEU A 25 14.92 35.38 -8.79
C LEU A 25 13.85 36.44 -8.50
N LEU A 26 14.24 37.71 -8.45
CA LEU A 26 13.35 38.83 -8.19
C LEU A 26 12.51 39.21 -9.40
N THR A 27 13.05 39.14 -10.60
CA THR A 27 12.29 39.45 -11.83
C THR A 27 11.22 38.40 -12.11
N LYS A 28 11.52 37.10 -11.94
CA LYS A 28 10.52 36.03 -12.10
C LYS A 28 9.42 36.04 -11.02
N GLY A 29 9.75 36.51 -9.82
CA GLY A 29 8.77 36.70 -8.74
C GLY A 29 7.84 37.87 -8.96
N TYR A 30 8.35 39.00 -9.41
CA TYR A 30 7.61 40.23 -9.65
C TYR A 30 6.64 40.10 -10.83
N GLU A 31 7.05 39.47 -11.94
CA GLU A 31 6.19 39.22 -13.11
C GLU A 31 4.98 38.36 -12.77
N ARG A 32 5.12 37.42 -11.83
CA ARG A 32 4.01 36.59 -11.36
C ARG A 32 2.94 37.38 -10.62
N TRP A 33 3.30 38.48 -9.99
CA TRP A 33 2.39 39.31 -9.19
C TRP A 33 1.70 40.40 -10.00
N THR A 34 2.41 40.94 -11.02
CA THR A 34 1.93 42.08 -11.81
C THR A 34 1.13 41.69 -13.05
N ASN A 35 1.20 40.43 -13.51
CA ASN A 35 0.55 39.97 -14.75
C ASN A 35 -0.29 38.71 -14.53
N PRO A 36 -1.52 38.83 -13.96
CA PRO A 36 -2.41 37.69 -13.75
C PRO A 36 -2.87 37.00 -15.07
N LYS A 37 -2.71 37.67 -16.22
CA LYS A 37 -3.05 37.11 -17.54
C LYS A 37 -2.08 36.03 -18.01
N THR A 38 -0.83 36.06 -17.57
CA THR A 38 0.18 35.01 -17.90
C THR A 38 -0.08 33.69 -17.17
N LEU A 39 -0.75 33.74 -16.01
CA LEU A 39 -1.15 32.51 -15.28
C LEU A 39 -2.30 31.78 -15.97
N ALA A 40 -3.21 32.52 -16.59
CA ALA A 40 -4.32 31.92 -17.35
C ALA A 40 -3.85 31.30 -18.68
N GLN A 41 -2.90 31.93 -19.37
CA GLN A 41 -2.33 31.39 -20.60
C GLN A 41 -1.46 30.15 -20.35
N ASN A 42 -0.60 30.17 -19.34
CA ASN A 42 0.19 28.98 -18.97
C ASN A 42 -0.68 27.81 -18.46
N SER A 43 -1.85 28.08 -17.89
CA SER A 43 -2.79 27.03 -17.51
C SER A 43 -3.51 26.42 -18.71
N GLN A 44 -3.80 27.22 -19.75
CA GLN A 44 -4.40 26.74 -21.01
C GLN A 44 -3.39 26.02 -21.90
N GLU A 45 -2.14 26.51 -21.98
CA GLU A 45 -1.08 25.86 -22.72
C GLU A 45 -0.70 24.49 -22.10
N LYS A 46 -0.75 24.41 -20.78
CA LYS A 46 -0.51 23.13 -20.06
C LYS A 46 -1.66 22.13 -20.22
N ILE A 47 -2.88 22.59 -20.52
CA ILE A 47 -4.04 21.73 -20.79
C ILE A 47 -4.07 21.32 -22.27
N ALA A 48 -3.58 22.17 -23.20
CA ALA A 48 -3.51 21.85 -24.62
C ALA A 48 -2.38 20.86 -24.95
N ASP A 49 -1.27 20.87 -24.20
CA ASP A 49 -0.14 19.96 -24.40
C ASP A 49 -0.34 18.57 -23.73
N GLN A 50 -1.40 18.42 -22.93
CA GLN A 50 -1.79 17.12 -22.38
C GLN A 50 -2.55 16.23 -23.37
N ASN A 51 -2.82 16.70 -24.60
CA ASN A 51 -3.38 15.87 -25.67
C ASN A 51 -2.31 15.25 -26.60
N GLN A 52 -1.02 15.41 -26.29
CA GLN A 52 -0.02 14.50 -26.82
C GLN A 52 -0.18 13.18 -26.05
N THR A 53 -0.70 12.21 -26.73
CA THR A 53 -0.68 10.78 -26.41
C THR A 53 0.74 10.31 -26.14
N THR A 54 1.29 10.66 -24.98
CA THR A 54 2.33 9.82 -24.39
C THR A 54 1.65 8.48 -24.16
N PRO A 55 2.16 7.36 -24.67
CA PRO A 55 1.61 6.05 -24.35
C PRO A 55 1.65 5.96 -22.82
N LYS A 56 0.45 6.03 -22.22
CA LYS A 56 0.27 5.74 -20.78
C LYS A 56 0.95 4.39 -20.60
N PRO A 57 2.00 4.27 -19.79
CA PRO A 57 2.59 2.97 -19.55
C PRO A 57 1.42 2.07 -19.15
N ASN A 58 1.26 0.92 -19.84
CA ASN A 58 0.25 -0.07 -19.51
C ASN A 58 0.51 -0.52 -18.07
N THR A 59 0.04 0.27 -17.12
CA THR A 59 0.15 -0.05 -15.70
C THR A 59 -0.80 -1.21 -15.48
N VAL A 60 -0.26 -2.42 -15.49
CA VAL A 60 -1.02 -3.62 -15.17
C VAL A 60 -1.59 -3.41 -13.78
N SER A 61 -2.91 -3.30 -13.68
CA SER A 61 -3.59 -3.23 -12.39
C SER A 61 -3.74 -4.64 -11.85
N TYR A 62 -3.05 -4.94 -10.77
CA TYR A 62 -3.14 -6.24 -10.09
C TYR A 62 -4.35 -6.30 -9.17
N SER A 63 -5.10 -7.40 -9.26
CA SER A 63 -6.27 -7.67 -8.40
C SER A 63 -6.36 -9.16 -8.07
N ILE A 64 -7.12 -9.48 -7.02
CA ILE A 64 -7.49 -10.86 -6.70
C ILE A 64 -8.84 -11.15 -7.35
N ASP A 65 -8.88 -12.12 -8.26
CA ASP A 65 -10.08 -12.54 -8.99
C ASP A 65 -10.93 -13.50 -8.17
N SER A 66 -10.29 -14.46 -7.51
CA SER A 66 -10.98 -15.41 -6.64
C SER A 66 -10.16 -15.69 -5.39
N LEU A 67 -10.87 -16.00 -4.32
CA LEU A 67 -10.29 -16.30 -3.02
C LEU A 67 -11.04 -17.48 -2.40
N ASP A 68 -10.32 -18.56 -2.11
CA ASP A 68 -10.84 -19.71 -1.39
C ASP A 68 -10.24 -19.74 0.01
N LEU A 69 -11.07 -20.02 1.01
CA LEU A 69 -10.69 -20.11 2.42
C LEU A 69 -10.99 -21.49 2.96
N SER A 70 -10.00 -22.16 3.52
CA SER A 70 -10.17 -23.43 4.24
C SER A 70 -9.87 -23.23 5.71
N PHE A 71 -10.84 -23.54 6.56
CA PHE A 71 -10.78 -23.32 8.01
C PHE A 71 -10.46 -24.62 8.72
N HIS A 72 -9.40 -24.64 9.52
CA HIS A 72 -8.98 -25.72 10.39
C HIS A 72 -9.16 -25.26 11.85
N PHE A 73 -10.29 -25.65 12.42
CA PHE A 73 -10.66 -25.23 13.78
C PHE A 73 -9.80 -25.92 14.84
N PRO A 74 -9.59 -25.29 16.01
CA PRO A 74 -8.89 -25.91 17.12
C PRO A 74 -9.56 -27.21 17.55
N SER A 75 -8.78 -28.22 17.94
CA SER A 75 -9.26 -29.56 18.27
C SER A 75 -10.32 -29.61 19.38
N TYR A 76 -10.27 -28.68 20.34
CA TYR A 76 -11.24 -28.57 21.41
C TYR A 76 -12.67 -28.27 20.95
N THR A 77 -12.80 -27.65 19.75
CA THR A 77 -14.13 -27.33 19.20
C THR A 77 -14.83 -28.51 18.58
N ARG A 78 -14.13 -29.60 18.30
CA ARG A 78 -14.63 -30.80 17.58
C ARG A 78 -15.31 -30.49 16.24
N LYS A 79 -15.08 -29.28 15.68
CA LYS A 79 -15.58 -28.90 14.36
C LYS A 79 -14.72 -29.52 13.25
N LYS A 80 -15.40 -29.96 12.19
CA LYS A 80 -14.71 -30.43 10.99
C LYS A 80 -14.15 -29.25 10.21
N PRO A 81 -13.06 -29.43 9.41
CA PRO A 81 -12.59 -28.41 8.49
C PRO A 81 -13.71 -27.97 7.53
N GLU A 82 -13.72 -26.67 7.21
CA GLU A 82 -14.71 -26.05 6.34
C GLU A 82 -14.02 -25.34 5.18
N LEU A 83 -14.50 -25.56 3.95
CA LEU A 83 -13.97 -24.90 2.74
C LEU A 83 -15.02 -23.96 2.16
N ILE A 84 -14.70 -22.69 2.03
CA ILE A 84 -15.51 -21.68 1.37
C ILE A 84 -14.82 -21.29 0.07
N LYS A 85 -15.41 -21.68 -1.06
CA LYS A 85 -14.94 -21.29 -2.39
C LYS A 85 -15.50 -19.93 -2.79
N SER A 86 -14.75 -19.18 -3.59
CA SER A 86 -15.11 -17.83 -4.08
C SER A 86 -15.57 -16.91 -2.96
N SER A 87 -14.83 -16.94 -1.83
CA SER A 87 -15.10 -16.13 -0.65
C SER A 87 -14.91 -14.64 -0.95
N ASN A 88 -15.65 -13.78 -0.25
CA ASN A 88 -15.38 -12.34 -0.22
C ASN A 88 -14.09 -11.98 0.55
N GLY A 89 -13.46 -12.95 1.20
CA GLY A 89 -12.23 -12.81 1.97
C GLY A 89 -12.43 -12.43 3.44
N THR A 90 -13.66 -12.26 3.91
CA THR A 90 -13.93 -12.00 5.33
C THR A 90 -13.70 -13.29 6.14
N ILE A 91 -12.92 -13.17 7.20
CA ILE A 91 -12.65 -14.27 8.14
C ILE A 91 -13.39 -13.96 9.46
N HIS A 92 -14.22 -14.90 9.91
CA HIS A 92 -14.88 -14.83 11.22
C HIS A 92 -14.79 -16.17 11.92
N VAL A 93 -13.81 -16.32 12.82
CA VAL A 93 -13.43 -17.61 13.42
C VAL A 93 -13.06 -17.47 14.89
N LEU A 94 -13.00 -18.59 15.59
CA LEU A 94 -12.46 -18.66 16.95
C LEU A 94 -10.95 -18.41 16.97
N PRO A 95 -10.40 -17.82 18.03
CA PRO A 95 -8.96 -17.71 18.22
C PRO A 95 -8.28 -19.08 18.12
N GLY A 96 -7.13 -19.15 17.46
CA GLY A 96 -6.41 -20.41 17.26
C GLY A 96 -6.86 -21.22 16.04
N THR A 97 -7.82 -20.71 15.25
CA THR A 97 -8.17 -21.32 13.96
C THR A 97 -7.07 -21.04 12.94
N GLU A 98 -6.61 -22.07 12.26
CA GLU A 98 -5.73 -21.94 11.10
C GLU A 98 -6.57 -21.79 9.83
N VAL A 99 -6.24 -20.79 9.00
CA VAL A 99 -6.97 -20.50 7.77
C VAL A 99 -6.01 -20.60 6.59
N ASP A 100 -6.22 -21.60 5.74
CA ASP A 100 -5.54 -21.69 4.46
C ASP A 100 -6.23 -20.74 3.47
N ILE A 101 -5.44 -19.85 2.91
CA ILE A 101 -5.89 -18.81 1.98
C ILE A 101 -5.30 -19.14 0.61
N SER A 102 -6.17 -19.49 -0.34
CA SER A 102 -5.81 -19.69 -1.74
C SER A 102 -6.35 -18.55 -2.57
N ALA A 103 -5.46 -17.79 -3.21
CA ALA A 103 -5.81 -16.60 -4.00
C ALA A 103 -5.41 -16.77 -5.45
N LYS A 104 -6.29 -16.34 -6.38
CA LYS A 104 -6.00 -16.28 -7.80
C LYS A 104 -5.96 -14.81 -8.25
N THR A 105 -4.90 -14.43 -8.96
CA THR A 105 -4.68 -13.09 -9.48
C THR A 105 -5.12 -12.95 -10.93
N ASN A 106 -5.51 -11.73 -11.34
CA ASN A 106 -5.89 -11.40 -12.72
C ASN A 106 -4.71 -11.41 -13.71
N ALA A 107 -3.49 -11.36 -13.21
CA ALA A 107 -2.28 -11.30 -14.03
C ALA A 107 -1.20 -12.23 -13.49
N VAL A 108 -0.23 -12.57 -14.35
CA VAL A 108 0.93 -13.36 -13.97
C VAL A 108 1.82 -12.58 -13.01
N ILE A 109 2.16 -13.23 -11.89
CA ILE A 109 3.02 -12.66 -10.84
C ILE A 109 4.21 -13.56 -10.56
N ASN A 110 5.27 -12.98 -10.03
CA ASN A 110 6.46 -13.72 -9.61
C ASN A 110 6.33 -14.26 -8.18
N GLY A 111 5.60 -13.56 -7.31
CA GLY A 111 5.35 -13.97 -5.93
C GLY A 111 4.36 -13.05 -5.24
N ALA A 112 4.01 -13.36 -4.00
CA ALA A 112 3.23 -12.47 -3.16
C ALA A 112 3.47 -12.73 -1.68
N ASN A 113 3.10 -11.74 -0.88
CA ASN A 113 3.05 -11.80 0.57
C ASN A 113 1.64 -11.41 1.03
N LEU A 114 1.16 -12.07 2.05
CA LEU A 114 -0.01 -11.67 2.81
C LEU A 114 0.46 -10.77 3.96
N ILE A 115 -0.04 -9.56 4.03
CA ILE A 115 0.29 -8.59 5.08
C ILE A 115 -0.86 -8.54 6.07
N PHE A 116 -0.60 -8.89 7.32
CA PHE A 116 -1.58 -8.82 8.41
C PHE A 116 -1.36 -7.56 9.24
N LYS A 117 -2.42 -6.80 9.50
CA LYS A 117 -2.40 -5.50 10.22
C LYS A 117 -1.41 -4.46 9.68
N GLY A 118 -0.90 -4.65 8.46
CA GLY A 118 0.10 -3.76 7.88
C GLY A 118 1.54 -3.97 8.40
N VAL A 119 1.77 -4.93 9.29
CA VAL A 119 3.06 -5.18 9.96
C VAL A 119 3.58 -6.57 9.65
N ASP A 120 2.81 -7.61 9.97
CA ASP A 120 3.22 -8.99 9.81
C ASP A 120 3.13 -9.42 8.34
N SER A 121 4.19 -10.02 7.82
CA SER A 121 4.30 -10.46 6.43
C SER A 121 4.48 -11.97 6.35
N PHE A 122 3.55 -12.63 5.67
CA PHE A 122 3.58 -14.08 5.43
C PHE A 122 3.82 -14.34 3.95
N ALA A 123 4.90 -15.02 3.63
CA ALA A 123 5.18 -15.40 2.24
C ALA A 123 4.12 -16.37 1.72
N MET A 124 3.65 -16.12 0.50
CA MET A 124 2.71 -17.01 -0.17
C MET A 124 3.45 -17.96 -1.10
N LYS A 125 3.11 -19.24 -1.02
CA LYS A 125 3.63 -20.25 -1.93
C LYS A 125 2.91 -20.11 -3.28
N LYS A 126 3.68 -20.01 -4.34
CA LYS A 126 3.16 -20.00 -5.71
C LYS A 126 2.84 -21.43 -6.14
N GLU A 127 1.59 -21.70 -6.50
CA GLU A 127 1.15 -22.98 -7.05
C GLU A 127 1.17 -22.96 -8.59
N THR A 128 0.69 -21.85 -9.17
CA THR A 128 0.75 -21.60 -10.62
C THR A 128 1.20 -20.15 -10.87
N SER A 129 1.26 -19.74 -12.14
CA SER A 129 1.62 -18.36 -12.51
C SER A 129 0.66 -17.30 -11.94
N THR A 130 -0.56 -17.68 -11.60
CA THR A 130 -1.62 -16.79 -11.08
C THR A 130 -2.22 -17.27 -9.76
N SER A 131 -1.83 -18.45 -9.25
CA SER A 131 -2.39 -19.02 -8.01
C SER A 131 -1.36 -19.06 -6.90
N LEU A 132 -1.78 -18.60 -5.72
CA LEU A 132 -0.98 -18.45 -4.52
C LEU A 132 -1.68 -19.08 -3.33
N LYS A 133 -0.91 -19.63 -2.41
CA LYS A 133 -1.44 -20.21 -1.17
C LYS A 133 -0.58 -19.82 0.03
N THR A 134 -1.23 -19.59 1.18
CA THR A 134 -0.57 -19.41 2.47
C THR A 134 -1.51 -19.86 3.60
N SER A 135 -0.96 -20.15 4.77
CA SER A 135 -1.72 -20.41 6.00
C SER A 135 -1.57 -19.24 6.96
N LEU A 136 -2.67 -18.87 7.62
CA LEU A 136 -2.73 -17.82 8.62
C LEU A 136 -3.32 -18.38 9.91
N LEU A 137 -2.54 -18.41 11.00
CA LEU A 137 -3.06 -18.72 12.32
C LEU A 137 -3.69 -17.48 12.94
N VAL A 138 -5.03 -17.49 13.08
CA VAL A 138 -5.82 -16.36 13.56
C VAL A 138 -5.80 -16.32 15.08
N LYS A 139 -5.04 -15.41 15.68
CA LYS A 139 -4.96 -15.18 17.12
C LYS A 139 -5.70 -13.94 17.58
N GLU A 140 -5.84 -12.96 16.69
CA GLU A 140 -6.40 -11.65 17.00
C GLU A 140 -7.21 -11.08 15.83
N LYS A 141 -8.08 -10.12 16.11
CA LYS A 141 -8.83 -9.37 15.11
C LYS A 141 -7.94 -8.41 14.34
N GLY A 142 -8.27 -8.17 13.09
CA GLY A 142 -7.49 -7.25 12.24
C GLY A 142 -8.00 -7.22 10.82
N PHE A 143 -7.08 -7.06 9.89
CA PHE A 143 -7.31 -7.18 8.45
C PHE A 143 -6.05 -7.74 7.79
N TYR A 144 -6.23 -8.34 6.63
CA TYR A 144 -5.11 -8.70 5.78
C TYR A 144 -5.24 -8.07 4.40
N GLN A 145 -4.10 -7.92 3.73
CA GLN A 145 -3.95 -7.39 2.38
C GLN A 145 -2.96 -8.25 1.63
N PHE A 146 -3.05 -8.24 0.30
CA PHE A 146 -2.06 -8.88 -0.55
C PHE A 146 -1.06 -7.86 -1.06
N LYS A 147 0.20 -8.24 -1.06
CA LYS A 147 1.31 -7.52 -1.68
C LYS A 147 1.90 -8.46 -2.73
N VAL A 148 1.68 -8.14 -4.00
CA VAL A 148 2.13 -8.97 -5.12
C VAL A 148 3.44 -8.44 -5.67
N LYS A 149 4.26 -9.34 -6.19
CA LYS A 149 5.49 -9.02 -6.87
C LYS A 149 5.33 -9.37 -8.36
N ASP A 150 5.52 -8.39 -9.22
CA ASP A 150 5.42 -8.57 -10.66
C ASP A 150 6.62 -9.34 -11.24
N GLN A 151 6.61 -9.54 -12.55
CA GLN A 151 7.68 -10.26 -13.24
C GLN A 151 9.01 -9.49 -13.25
N GLU A 152 8.95 -8.16 -13.14
CA GLU A 152 10.12 -7.27 -13.10
C GLU A 152 10.70 -7.16 -11.69
N GLY A 153 9.99 -7.69 -10.68
CA GLY A 153 10.41 -7.68 -9.28
C GLY A 153 9.86 -6.50 -8.48
N SER A 154 9.02 -5.64 -9.08
CA SER A 154 8.38 -4.54 -8.38
C SER A 154 7.25 -5.03 -7.49
N GLU A 155 7.10 -4.43 -6.31
CA GLU A 155 6.10 -4.82 -5.33
C GLU A 155 4.88 -3.89 -5.38
N HIS A 156 3.69 -4.47 -5.44
CA HIS A 156 2.42 -3.76 -5.51
C HIS A 156 1.52 -4.17 -4.35
N LEU A 157 1.24 -3.24 -3.44
CA LEU A 157 0.26 -3.46 -2.37
C LEU A 157 -1.14 -3.25 -2.93
N LEU A 158 -1.97 -4.30 -2.86
CA LEU A 158 -3.35 -4.22 -3.32
C LEU A 158 -4.19 -3.39 -2.34
N ALA A 159 -5.03 -2.49 -2.86
CA ALA A 159 -5.80 -1.57 -2.04
C ALA A 159 -6.86 -2.24 -1.16
N LYS A 160 -7.38 -3.42 -1.59
CA LYS A 160 -8.44 -4.14 -0.89
C LYS A 160 -7.94 -4.72 0.42
N LYS A 161 -8.63 -4.39 1.51
CA LYS A 161 -8.44 -4.93 2.86
C LYS A 161 -9.52 -5.94 3.16
N TYR A 162 -9.13 -7.08 3.73
CA TYR A 162 -10.03 -8.16 4.08
C TYR A 162 -10.12 -8.26 5.60
N PRO A 163 -11.30 -8.09 6.19
CA PRO A 163 -11.44 -8.06 7.64
C PRO A 163 -11.30 -9.46 8.25
N VAL A 164 -10.69 -9.49 9.43
CA VAL A 164 -10.56 -10.67 10.29
C VAL A 164 -11.21 -10.35 11.63
N ALA A 165 -12.29 -11.03 11.95
CA ALA A 165 -13.02 -10.93 13.20
C ALA A 165 -12.89 -12.22 14.01
N LEU A 166 -12.92 -12.10 15.33
CA LEU A 166 -12.95 -13.23 16.23
C LEU A 166 -14.38 -13.50 16.68
N ALA A 167 -14.81 -14.76 16.54
CA ALA A 167 -16.02 -15.24 17.17
C ALA A 167 -15.81 -15.30 18.68
N LYS A 168 -16.86 -14.97 19.44
CA LYS A 168 -16.85 -15.08 20.89
C LYS A 168 -17.02 -16.55 21.26
N ASP A 169 -16.09 -17.07 22.06
CA ASP A 169 -16.26 -18.40 22.64
C ASP A 169 -17.40 -18.35 23.65
N GLN A 170 -18.36 -19.26 23.49
CA GLN A 170 -19.50 -19.36 24.42
C GLN A 170 -19.16 -20.40 25.49
N SER A 171 -19.27 -20.01 26.75
CA SER A 171 -19.17 -20.95 27.86
C SER A 171 -20.21 -22.06 27.73
N PRO A 172 -19.86 -23.33 28.01
CA PRO A 172 -20.81 -24.44 27.96
C PRO A 172 -21.97 -24.22 28.91
N ASN A 173 -23.20 -24.38 28.41
CA ASN A 173 -24.40 -24.32 29.22
C ASN A 173 -24.64 -25.71 29.81
N ILE A 174 -24.45 -25.87 31.11
CA ILE A 174 -24.70 -27.13 31.83
C ILE A 174 -26.12 -27.09 32.35
N ILE A 175 -27.00 -27.95 31.82
CA ILE A 175 -28.35 -28.17 32.34
C ILE A 175 -28.29 -29.45 33.18
N LEU A 176 -28.44 -29.32 34.49
CA LEU A 176 -28.58 -30.44 35.43
C LEU A 176 -30.05 -30.88 35.44
N PHE A 177 -30.31 -32.06 34.95
CA PHE A 177 -31.59 -32.73 35.18
C PHE A 177 -31.51 -33.49 36.48
N LEU A 178 -32.24 -33.07 37.51
CA LEU A 178 -32.46 -33.84 38.70
C LEU A 178 -33.55 -34.87 38.40
N ALA A 179 -33.22 -36.16 38.54
CA ALA A 179 -34.16 -37.29 38.45
C ALA A 179 -34.89 -37.50 39.76
#